data_780c25b50301b827542061690f09c53d
#
_entry.id   780c25b50301b827542061690f09c53d
#
_cell.length_a   1.000
_cell.length_b   1.000
_cell.length_c   1.000
_cell.angle_alpha   90.00
_cell.angle_beta   90.00
_cell.angle_gamma   90.00
#
_symmetry.space_group_name_H-M   'P 1'
#
loop_
_entity.id
_entity.type
_entity.pdbx_description
1 polymer ?
#
loop_
_entity_poly.entity_id
_entity_poly.type
_entity_poly.pdbx_seq_one_letter_code
_entity_poly.pdbx_strand_id
1 'polypeptide(L)'
;MKQVAVILSGSGVFDGAELHEAVLTLLAIEQEGASYQCFAPDVNQLHVVNHLTGEVSEGETRNVLVESARIARGDIKPVTECDVTAFDTLILPGGFGAAKNLCTFAVDGENCTFNEEVLTVCKAFAQAKKPAAYACIAPALAAKVYGNKTKLTIGNDEATAGGLNVLGATHVECPVDEVVVDNDAKLVTTP
;
A
#
# COMPACT_ATOMS: atom_id res chain seq x y z
N MET A 1 -7.08 -20.66 -10.88
CA MET A 1 -7.49 -19.27 -10.68
C MET A 1 -6.38 -18.60 -9.86
N LYS A 2 -5.91 -17.44 -10.26
CA LYS A 2 -4.86 -16.72 -9.53
C LYS A 2 -5.40 -16.17 -8.22
N GLN A 3 -4.58 -16.18 -7.17
CA GLN A 3 -4.91 -15.69 -5.84
C GLN A 3 -4.12 -14.42 -5.53
N VAL A 4 -4.80 -13.36 -5.17
CA VAL A 4 -4.22 -12.04 -4.91
C VAL A 4 -4.33 -11.70 -3.43
N ALA A 5 -3.21 -11.40 -2.77
CA ALA A 5 -3.24 -10.77 -1.45
C ALA A 5 -3.39 -9.25 -1.64
N VAL A 6 -4.35 -8.63 -0.98
CA VAL A 6 -4.54 -7.17 -1.00
C VAL A 6 -4.36 -6.63 0.40
N ILE A 7 -3.35 -5.76 0.62
CA ILE A 7 -3.14 -5.12 1.92
C ILE A 7 -3.78 -3.74 1.91
N LEU A 8 -4.75 -3.53 2.79
CA LEU A 8 -5.44 -2.27 3.02
C LEU A 8 -4.87 -1.54 4.23
N SER A 9 -5.10 -0.23 4.30
CA SER A 9 -4.50 0.65 5.30
C SER A 9 -5.50 1.46 6.13
N GLY A 10 -6.75 1.01 6.19
CA GLY A 10 -7.90 1.74 6.74
C GLY A 10 -8.91 2.05 5.64
N SER A 11 -9.79 3.04 5.85
CA SER A 11 -10.84 3.42 4.91
C SER A 11 -11.04 4.94 4.90
N GLY A 12 -10.53 5.60 3.87
CA GLY A 12 -10.59 7.05 3.67
C GLY A 12 -9.26 7.62 3.19
N VAL A 13 -9.28 8.48 2.17
CA VAL A 13 -8.06 8.97 1.50
C VAL A 13 -7.08 9.66 2.43
N PHE A 14 -7.56 10.41 3.44
CA PHE A 14 -6.67 11.20 4.32
C PHE A 14 -6.06 10.41 5.49
N ASP A 15 -6.66 9.27 5.87
CA ASP A 15 -6.24 8.50 7.05
C ASP A 15 -6.26 6.98 6.86
N GLY A 16 -6.67 6.50 5.68
CA GLY A 16 -6.78 5.09 5.34
C GLY A 16 -6.46 4.82 3.88
N ALA A 17 -6.97 3.71 3.35
CA ALA A 17 -6.90 3.40 1.93
C ALA A 17 -7.81 4.35 1.13
N GLU A 18 -7.36 4.77 -0.05
CA GLU A 18 -8.21 5.52 -0.98
C GLU A 18 -9.33 4.58 -1.48
N LEU A 19 -10.59 5.02 -1.31
CA LEU A 19 -11.75 4.15 -1.51
C LEU A 19 -11.92 3.72 -2.97
N HIS A 20 -11.74 4.65 -3.92
CA HIS A 20 -11.88 4.35 -5.34
C HIS A 20 -10.77 3.40 -5.80
N GLU A 21 -9.52 3.69 -5.43
CA GLU A 21 -8.39 2.81 -5.75
C GLU A 21 -8.58 1.40 -5.19
N ALA A 22 -8.98 1.29 -3.92
CA ALA A 22 -9.19 0.01 -3.28
C ALA A 22 -10.33 -0.77 -3.96
N VAL A 23 -11.51 -0.18 -4.11
CA VAL A 23 -12.69 -0.85 -4.67
C VAL A 23 -12.48 -1.21 -6.15
N LEU A 24 -11.89 -0.30 -6.94
CA LEU A 24 -11.61 -0.58 -8.35
C LEU A 24 -10.53 -1.65 -8.52
N THR A 25 -9.54 -1.70 -7.62
CA THR A 25 -8.55 -2.79 -7.58
C THR A 25 -9.23 -4.15 -7.34
N LEU A 26 -10.11 -4.25 -6.34
CA LEU A 26 -10.84 -5.50 -6.08
C LEU A 26 -11.71 -5.90 -7.27
N LEU A 27 -12.41 -4.95 -7.87
CA LEU A 27 -13.23 -5.18 -9.06
C LEU A 27 -12.38 -5.66 -10.25
N ALA A 28 -11.24 -5.02 -10.51
CA ALA A 28 -10.36 -5.40 -11.60
C ALA A 28 -9.80 -6.82 -11.42
N ILE A 29 -9.44 -7.21 -10.20
CA ILE A 29 -8.99 -8.57 -9.90
C ILE A 29 -10.05 -9.60 -10.27
N GLU A 30 -11.32 -9.35 -9.91
CA GLU A 30 -12.43 -10.25 -10.27
C GLU A 30 -12.72 -10.27 -11.77
N GLN A 31 -12.65 -9.12 -12.43
CA GLN A 31 -12.84 -9.03 -13.90
C GLN A 31 -11.78 -9.80 -14.68
N GLU A 32 -10.55 -9.87 -14.17
CA GLU A 32 -9.46 -10.68 -14.74
C GLU A 32 -9.56 -12.18 -14.37
N GLY A 33 -10.63 -12.61 -13.72
CA GLY A 33 -10.86 -14.00 -13.35
C GLY A 33 -9.96 -14.52 -12.24
N ALA A 34 -9.39 -13.61 -11.44
CA ALA A 34 -8.66 -13.95 -10.23
C ALA A 34 -9.55 -13.80 -8.99
N SER A 35 -9.11 -14.32 -7.86
CA SER A 35 -9.73 -14.09 -6.55
C SER A 35 -8.74 -13.39 -5.63
N TYR A 36 -9.26 -12.76 -4.58
CA TYR A 36 -8.44 -12.04 -3.62
C TYR A 36 -8.82 -12.37 -2.17
N GLN A 37 -7.90 -12.09 -1.27
CA GLN A 37 -8.13 -11.97 0.16
C GLN A 37 -7.54 -10.65 0.64
N CYS A 38 -8.34 -9.87 1.34
CA CYS A 38 -7.90 -8.64 1.97
C CYS A 38 -7.21 -8.92 3.30
N PHE A 39 -6.20 -8.09 3.60
CA PHE A 39 -5.44 -8.08 4.84
C PHE A 39 -5.23 -6.64 5.31
N ALA A 40 -5.06 -6.46 6.61
CA ALA A 40 -4.61 -5.18 7.18
C ALA A 40 -3.90 -5.42 8.51
N PRO A 41 -3.01 -4.53 8.97
CA PRO A 41 -2.44 -4.63 10.30
C PRO A 41 -3.49 -4.32 11.37
N ASP A 42 -3.46 -5.04 12.48
CA ASP A 42 -4.35 -4.84 13.64
C ASP A 42 -3.73 -3.80 14.59
N VAL A 43 -3.69 -2.56 14.15
CA VAL A 43 -3.10 -1.43 14.88
C VAL A 43 -4.02 -0.21 14.82
N ASN A 44 -3.81 0.74 15.72
CA ASN A 44 -4.51 2.03 15.64
C ASN A 44 -3.99 2.85 14.45
N GLN A 45 -4.89 3.59 13.80
CA GLN A 45 -4.52 4.61 12.82
C GLN A 45 -3.67 5.69 13.48
N LEU A 46 -2.71 6.23 12.75
CA LEU A 46 -1.91 7.36 13.21
C LEU A 46 -2.78 8.60 13.44
N HIS A 47 -3.70 8.85 12.53
CA HIS A 47 -4.68 9.93 12.61
C HIS A 47 -6.08 9.42 12.31
N VAL A 48 -7.08 10.09 12.86
CA VAL A 48 -8.46 10.05 12.39
C VAL A 48 -8.77 11.41 11.80
N VAL A 49 -9.17 11.46 10.54
CA VAL A 49 -9.36 12.73 9.81
C VAL A 49 -10.83 12.91 9.45
N ASN A 50 -11.38 14.07 9.76
CA ASN A 50 -12.68 14.48 9.25
C ASN A 50 -12.55 14.80 7.76
N HIS A 51 -13.04 13.93 6.89
CA HIS A 51 -12.90 14.08 5.44
C HIS A 51 -13.68 15.26 4.84
N LEU A 52 -14.60 15.87 5.59
CA LEU A 52 -15.28 17.09 5.16
C LEU A 52 -14.42 18.35 5.34
N THR A 53 -13.64 18.39 6.41
CA THR A 53 -12.80 19.56 6.77
C THR A 53 -11.32 19.35 6.43
N GLY A 54 -10.86 18.10 6.31
CA GLY A 54 -9.46 17.74 6.15
C GLY A 54 -8.66 17.79 7.48
N GLU A 55 -9.31 18.07 8.59
CA GLU A 55 -8.67 18.25 9.89
C GLU A 55 -8.64 16.95 10.70
N VAL A 56 -7.60 16.79 11.51
CA VAL A 56 -7.49 15.67 12.44
C VAL A 56 -8.55 15.82 13.53
N SER A 57 -9.30 14.75 13.78
CA SER A 57 -10.27 14.65 14.88
C SER A 57 -9.53 14.29 16.17
N GLU A 58 -9.14 15.30 16.93
CA GLU A 58 -8.39 15.11 18.17
C GLU A 58 -9.15 14.23 19.16
N GLY A 59 -8.43 13.25 19.73
CA GLY A 59 -8.97 12.33 20.72
C GLY A 59 -9.80 11.17 20.14
N GLU A 60 -10.07 11.12 18.82
CA GLU A 60 -10.61 9.93 18.17
C GLU A 60 -9.52 8.89 17.91
N THR A 61 -9.89 7.63 18.03
CA THR A 61 -9.04 6.48 17.70
C THR A 61 -9.82 5.50 16.85
N ARG A 62 -9.23 5.03 15.76
CA ARG A 62 -9.76 3.97 14.90
C ARG A 62 -8.70 2.92 14.65
N ASN A 63 -9.16 1.68 14.47
CA ASN A 63 -8.27 0.57 14.17
C ASN A 63 -8.22 0.32 12.67
N VAL A 64 -7.02 0.15 12.13
CA VAL A 64 -6.78 -0.02 10.68
C VAL A 64 -7.51 -1.24 10.12
N LEU A 65 -7.45 -2.40 10.79
CA LEU A 65 -8.12 -3.62 10.36
C LEU A 65 -9.65 -3.45 10.36
N VAL A 66 -10.20 -2.84 11.41
CA VAL A 66 -11.65 -2.60 11.55
C VAL A 66 -12.15 -1.65 10.47
N GLU A 67 -11.41 -0.56 10.19
CA GLU A 67 -11.80 0.37 9.13
C GLU A 67 -11.62 -0.25 7.73
N SER A 68 -10.56 -1.00 7.49
CA SER A 68 -10.34 -1.75 6.24
C SER A 68 -11.46 -2.77 5.96
N ALA A 69 -12.04 -3.36 7.01
CA ALA A 69 -13.16 -4.30 6.89
C ALA A 69 -14.40 -3.67 6.23
N ARG A 70 -14.56 -2.35 6.26
CA ARG A 70 -15.65 -1.64 5.57
C ARG A 70 -15.53 -1.81 4.05
N ILE A 71 -14.32 -1.72 3.50
CA ILE A 71 -14.03 -1.94 2.07
C ILE A 71 -14.21 -3.41 1.71
N ALA A 72 -13.64 -4.31 2.51
CA ALA A 72 -13.69 -5.75 2.31
C ALA A 72 -15.03 -6.39 2.71
N ARG A 73 -16.01 -5.62 3.19
CA ARG A 73 -17.31 -6.10 3.66
C ARG A 73 -17.22 -7.20 4.71
N GLY A 74 -16.21 -7.08 5.59
CA GLY A 74 -15.93 -8.03 6.67
C GLY A 74 -15.06 -9.22 6.27
N ASP A 75 -14.81 -9.47 4.99
CA ASP A 75 -13.90 -10.54 4.54
C ASP A 75 -12.46 -10.05 4.50
N ILE A 76 -11.87 -9.94 5.67
CA ILE A 76 -10.51 -9.45 5.86
C ILE A 76 -9.86 -10.17 7.05
N LYS A 77 -8.54 -10.32 6.99
CA LYS A 77 -7.75 -10.95 8.05
C LYS A 77 -6.62 -10.04 8.53
N PRO A 78 -6.14 -10.21 9.76
CA PRO A 78 -4.89 -9.60 10.18
C PRO A 78 -3.75 -9.93 9.22
N VAL A 79 -2.87 -8.97 8.92
CA VAL A 79 -1.75 -9.18 7.99
C VAL A 79 -0.81 -10.29 8.45
N THR A 80 -0.75 -10.57 9.74
CA THR A 80 0.02 -11.69 10.34
C THR A 80 -0.47 -13.07 9.91
N GLU A 81 -1.72 -13.18 9.43
CA GLU A 81 -2.30 -14.42 8.91
C GLU A 81 -2.07 -14.60 7.40
N CYS A 82 -1.36 -13.69 6.74
CA CYS A 82 -1.07 -13.80 5.32
C CYS A 82 -0.01 -14.87 5.05
N ASP A 83 -0.47 -16.07 4.69
CA ASP A 83 0.42 -17.10 4.17
C ASP A 83 0.81 -16.78 2.72
N VAL A 84 2.00 -16.23 2.54
CA VAL A 84 2.53 -15.84 1.23
C VAL A 84 2.55 -17.01 0.22
N THR A 85 2.63 -18.26 0.69
CA THR A 85 2.64 -19.42 -0.21
C THR A 85 1.30 -19.65 -0.91
N ALA A 86 0.20 -19.20 -0.30
CA ALA A 86 -1.16 -19.36 -0.83
C ALA A 86 -1.52 -18.35 -1.94
N PHE A 87 -0.70 -17.30 -2.15
CA PHE A 87 -0.98 -16.22 -3.09
C PHE A 87 0.01 -16.18 -4.25
N ASP A 88 -0.45 -15.77 -5.42
CA ASP A 88 0.38 -15.59 -6.62
C ASP A 88 0.99 -14.19 -6.69
N THR A 89 0.31 -13.18 -6.14
CA THR A 89 0.70 -11.76 -6.22
C THR A 89 0.21 -10.97 -5.01
N LEU A 90 0.80 -9.79 -4.82
CA LEU A 90 0.46 -8.83 -3.78
C LEU A 90 0.05 -7.50 -4.41
N ILE A 91 -1.00 -6.85 -3.88
CA ILE A 91 -1.39 -5.49 -4.28
C ILE A 91 -1.61 -4.62 -3.04
N LEU A 92 -1.08 -3.40 -3.07
CA LEU A 92 -1.33 -2.36 -2.08
C LEU A 92 -1.94 -1.14 -2.80
N PRO A 93 -3.24 -0.87 -2.63
CA PRO A 93 -3.83 0.41 -3.01
C PRO A 93 -3.22 1.56 -2.21
N GLY A 94 -3.37 2.78 -2.71
CA GLY A 94 -2.87 3.96 -2.03
C GLY A 94 -3.83 4.56 -1.01
N GLY A 95 -3.80 5.86 -0.91
CA GLY A 95 -4.36 6.64 0.19
C GLY A 95 -3.33 6.93 1.26
N PHE A 96 -3.52 8.01 2.01
CA PHE A 96 -2.54 8.41 3.04
C PHE A 96 -2.37 7.38 4.16
N GLY A 97 -3.32 6.45 4.35
CA GLY A 97 -3.13 5.34 5.27
C GLY A 97 -1.94 4.46 4.94
N ALA A 98 -1.60 4.28 3.66
CA ALA A 98 -0.40 3.55 3.27
C ALA A 98 0.87 4.24 3.80
N ALA A 99 0.90 5.58 3.80
CA ALA A 99 2.04 6.39 4.25
C ALA A 99 1.92 6.89 5.71
N LYS A 100 0.84 6.54 6.43
CA LYS A 100 0.62 6.90 7.84
C LYS A 100 0.49 5.67 8.76
N ASN A 101 -0.12 4.59 8.26
CA ASN A 101 -0.44 3.40 9.06
C ASN A 101 0.44 2.19 8.71
N LEU A 102 0.82 2.03 7.41
CA LEU A 102 1.75 0.97 7.00
C LEU A 102 3.21 1.40 7.10
N CYS A 103 3.45 2.69 7.04
CA CYS A 103 4.71 3.37 7.40
C CYS A 103 4.39 4.80 7.85
N THR A 104 5.40 5.56 8.28
CA THR A 104 5.22 6.97 8.72
C THR A 104 5.73 7.98 7.69
N PHE A 105 5.87 7.58 6.42
CA PHE A 105 6.47 8.40 5.36
C PHE A 105 5.77 9.77 5.17
N ALA A 106 4.45 9.83 5.31
CA ALA A 106 3.70 11.08 5.17
C ALA A 106 4.01 12.12 6.27
N VAL A 107 4.62 11.71 7.38
CA VAL A 107 4.92 12.57 8.54
C VAL A 107 6.41 12.75 8.72
N ASP A 108 7.18 11.66 8.55
CA ASP A 108 8.62 11.61 8.87
C ASP A 108 9.50 11.62 7.60
N GLY A 109 8.88 11.60 6.40
CA GLY A 109 9.60 11.61 5.12
C GLY A 109 10.61 10.46 5.03
N GLU A 110 11.83 10.79 4.67
CA GLU A 110 12.94 9.83 4.53
C GLU A 110 13.35 9.12 5.83
N ASN A 111 13.00 9.68 7.00
CA ASN A 111 13.27 9.10 8.31
C ASN A 111 12.14 8.19 8.81
N CYS A 112 11.23 7.81 7.94
CA CYS A 112 10.04 7.04 8.29
C CYS A 112 10.36 5.67 8.88
N THR A 113 9.46 5.23 9.75
CA THR A 113 9.40 3.86 10.26
C THR A 113 8.35 3.06 9.49
N PHE A 114 8.41 1.74 9.58
CA PHE A 114 7.54 0.83 8.87
C PHE A 114 6.83 -0.10 9.86
N ASN A 115 5.57 -0.43 9.59
CA ASN A 115 4.90 -1.50 10.29
C ASN A 115 5.61 -2.82 9.97
N GLU A 116 6.20 -3.45 10.98
CA GLU A 116 7.06 -4.61 10.80
C GLU A 116 6.31 -5.85 10.28
N GLU A 117 5.04 -6.01 10.63
CA GLU A 117 4.21 -7.12 10.15
C GLU A 117 3.95 -6.98 8.65
N VAL A 118 3.55 -5.79 8.21
CA VAL A 118 3.33 -5.47 6.79
C VAL A 118 4.65 -5.59 6.02
N LEU A 119 5.73 -5.03 6.54
CA LEU A 119 7.05 -5.09 5.90
C LEU A 119 7.53 -6.53 5.74
N THR A 120 7.28 -7.39 6.73
CA THR A 120 7.63 -8.81 6.69
C THR A 120 6.91 -9.52 5.55
N VAL A 121 5.60 -9.33 5.42
CA VAL A 121 4.80 -9.92 4.34
C VAL A 121 5.27 -9.40 2.97
N CYS A 122 5.43 -8.09 2.80
CA CYS A 122 5.90 -7.52 1.54
C CYS A 122 7.29 -8.07 1.13
N LYS A 123 8.23 -8.16 2.07
CA LYS A 123 9.55 -8.76 1.83
C LYS A 123 9.46 -10.25 1.47
N ALA A 124 8.55 -11.00 2.07
CA ALA A 124 8.37 -12.41 1.75
C ALA A 124 7.87 -12.61 0.30
N PHE A 125 6.96 -11.76 -0.20
CA PHE A 125 6.58 -11.75 -1.63
C PHE A 125 7.77 -11.43 -2.54
N ALA A 126 8.56 -10.40 -2.21
CA ALA A 126 9.74 -10.02 -2.97
C ALA A 126 10.79 -11.15 -3.00
N GLN A 127 11.09 -11.78 -1.86
CA GLN A 127 12.03 -12.90 -1.75
C GLN A 127 11.55 -14.13 -2.53
N ALA A 128 10.25 -14.40 -2.52
CA ALA A 128 9.63 -15.47 -3.30
C ALA A 128 9.56 -15.15 -4.80
N LYS A 129 10.02 -13.95 -5.22
CA LYS A 129 9.94 -13.43 -6.60
C LYS A 129 8.52 -13.47 -7.17
N LYS A 130 7.53 -13.23 -6.33
CA LYS A 130 6.14 -13.08 -6.73
C LYS A 130 5.90 -11.64 -7.19
N PRO A 131 5.09 -11.42 -8.23
CA PRO A 131 4.74 -10.07 -8.66
C PRO A 131 4.06 -9.28 -7.53
N ALA A 132 4.31 -7.97 -7.50
CA ALA A 132 3.60 -7.09 -6.60
C ALA A 132 3.28 -5.75 -7.28
N ALA A 133 2.18 -5.12 -6.87
CA ALA A 133 1.77 -3.81 -7.35
C ALA A 133 1.52 -2.87 -6.17
N TYR A 134 1.96 -1.61 -6.33
CA TYR A 134 1.75 -0.54 -5.35
C TYR A 134 1.26 0.70 -6.08
N ALA A 135 0.17 1.28 -5.59
CA ALA A 135 -0.46 2.45 -6.21
C ALA A 135 -0.30 3.72 -5.37
N CYS A 136 -0.36 4.87 -6.02
CA CYS A 136 -0.41 6.20 -5.44
C CYS A 136 0.82 6.47 -4.54
N ILE A 137 0.66 6.51 -3.22
CA ILE A 137 1.73 6.72 -2.24
C ILE A 137 2.27 5.39 -1.65
N ALA A 138 1.62 4.26 -1.90
CA ALA A 138 2.08 2.96 -1.39
C ALA A 138 3.49 2.55 -1.87
N PRO A 139 4.04 3.02 -3.02
CA PRO A 139 5.43 2.80 -3.41
C PRO A 139 6.48 3.28 -2.39
N ALA A 140 6.11 4.10 -1.40
CA ALA A 140 6.98 4.42 -0.26
C ALA A 140 7.41 3.15 0.51
N LEU A 141 6.51 2.16 0.64
CA LEU A 141 6.87 0.86 1.20
C LEU A 141 7.76 0.05 0.25
N ALA A 142 7.46 0.08 -1.05
CA ALA A 142 8.23 -0.65 -2.05
C ALA A 142 9.70 -0.26 -2.05
N ALA A 143 10.03 1.02 -1.87
CA ALA A 143 11.41 1.50 -1.74
C ALA A 143 12.19 0.74 -0.65
N LYS A 144 11.55 0.47 0.49
CA LYS A 144 12.16 -0.28 1.61
C LYS A 144 12.18 -1.79 1.38
N VAL A 145 11.17 -2.32 0.68
CA VAL A 145 11.03 -3.76 0.43
C VAL A 145 12.05 -4.27 -0.57
N TYR A 146 12.18 -3.56 -1.71
CA TYR A 146 12.98 -4.01 -2.85
C TYR A 146 14.41 -3.46 -2.84
N GLY A 147 14.67 -2.39 -2.07
CA GLY A 147 16.00 -1.86 -1.87
C GLY A 147 16.59 -1.09 -3.05
N ASN A 148 17.91 -1.02 -3.09
CA ASN A 148 18.65 -0.10 -3.94
C ASN A 148 18.38 -0.29 -5.43
N LYS A 149 18.04 0.83 -6.09
CA LYS A 149 17.89 1.00 -7.54
C LYS A 149 16.65 0.37 -8.16
N THR A 150 15.72 -0.17 -7.38
CA THR A 150 14.41 -0.61 -7.91
C THR A 150 13.69 0.58 -8.52
N LYS A 151 13.22 0.43 -9.75
CA LYS A 151 12.45 1.47 -10.44
C LYS A 151 11.01 1.46 -9.94
N LEU A 152 10.54 2.64 -9.55
CA LEU A 152 9.16 2.83 -9.09
C LEU A 152 8.70 4.26 -9.34
N THR A 153 7.40 4.50 -9.22
CA THR A 153 6.81 5.83 -9.34
C THR A 153 5.80 6.11 -8.23
N ILE A 154 5.61 7.40 -7.96
CA ILE A 154 4.45 7.99 -7.25
C ILE A 154 3.85 9.13 -8.10
N GLY A 155 4.18 9.18 -9.39
CA GLY A 155 3.75 10.26 -10.28
C GLY A 155 4.85 11.28 -10.54
N ASN A 156 4.55 12.56 -10.34
CA ASN A 156 5.44 13.68 -10.72
C ASN A 156 5.71 14.67 -9.59
N ASP A 157 5.36 14.35 -8.34
CA ASP A 157 5.70 15.20 -7.20
C ASP A 157 7.17 15.08 -6.84
N GLU A 158 7.95 16.14 -7.09
CA GLU A 158 9.42 16.15 -6.92
C GLU A 158 9.84 15.92 -5.46
N ALA A 159 9.09 16.45 -4.50
CA ALA A 159 9.46 16.35 -3.08
C ALA A 159 9.30 14.89 -2.59
N THR A 160 8.18 14.25 -2.91
CA THR A 160 7.92 12.85 -2.59
C THR A 160 8.92 11.93 -3.32
N ALA A 161 9.16 12.19 -4.62
CA ALA A 161 10.15 11.46 -5.43
C ALA A 161 11.55 11.52 -4.81
N GLY A 162 11.95 12.70 -4.31
CA GLY A 162 13.20 12.91 -3.59
C GLY A 162 13.32 12.01 -2.37
N GLY A 163 12.28 11.93 -1.55
CA GLY A 163 12.23 11.05 -0.38
C GLY A 163 12.37 9.57 -0.73
N LEU A 164 11.73 9.11 -1.82
CA LEU A 164 11.85 7.72 -2.29
C LEU A 164 13.27 7.39 -2.77
N ASN A 165 13.93 8.34 -3.43
CA ASN A 165 15.33 8.16 -3.86
C ASN A 165 16.26 8.04 -2.64
N VAL A 166 16.03 8.81 -1.56
CA VAL A 166 16.79 8.68 -0.31
C VAL A 166 16.54 7.32 0.36
N LEU A 167 15.31 6.79 0.28
CA LEU A 167 14.99 5.43 0.77
C LEU A 167 15.63 4.32 -0.08
N GLY A 168 16.32 4.66 -1.17
CA GLY A 168 17.12 3.75 -1.98
C GLY A 168 16.48 3.29 -3.29
N ALA A 169 15.29 3.77 -3.63
CA ALA A 169 14.67 3.50 -4.92
C ALA A 169 15.25 4.39 -6.05
N THR A 170 14.87 4.09 -7.28
CA THR A 170 15.04 4.98 -8.43
C THR A 170 13.66 5.42 -8.87
N HIS A 171 13.26 6.63 -8.50
CA HIS A 171 11.98 7.18 -8.93
C HIS A 171 11.98 7.47 -10.43
N VAL A 172 10.90 7.10 -11.10
CA VAL A 172 10.65 7.37 -12.53
C VAL A 172 9.38 8.21 -12.60
N GLU A 173 9.49 9.41 -13.20
CA GLU A 173 8.32 10.24 -13.46
C GLU A 173 7.32 9.49 -14.36
N CYS A 174 6.03 9.55 -14.03
CA CYS A 174 5.01 8.77 -14.69
C CYS A 174 3.69 9.57 -14.74
N PRO A 175 3.05 9.67 -15.91
CA PRO A 175 1.68 10.19 -16.02
C PRO A 175 0.69 9.36 -15.23
N VAL A 176 -0.42 9.98 -14.81
CA VAL A 176 -1.43 9.36 -13.94
C VAL A 176 -2.12 8.13 -14.55
N ASP A 177 -2.12 8.02 -15.87
CA ASP A 177 -2.74 6.94 -16.65
C ASP A 177 -1.75 5.88 -17.13
N GLU A 178 -0.51 5.92 -16.62
CA GLU A 178 0.53 4.97 -16.96
C GLU A 178 1.05 4.21 -15.73
N VAL A 179 1.96 3.28 -15.97
CA VAL A 179 2.60 2.45 -14.93
C VAL A 179 4.11 2.37 -15.16
N VAL A 180 4.84 2.19 -14.07
CA VAL A 180 6.27 1.83 -14.12
C VAL A 180 6.42 0.36 -13.74
N VAL A 181 7.11 -0.40 -14.59
CA VAL A 181 7.39 -1.82 -14.39
C VAL A 181 8.88 -2.04 -14.18
N ASP A 182 9.24 -2.62 -13.06
CA ASP A 182 10.58 -3.19 -12.83
C ASP A 182 10.51 -4.70 -12.99
N ASN A 183 10.97 -5.19 -14.14
CA ASN A 183 10.89 -6.62 -14.48
C ASN A 183 11.80 -7.48 -13.60
N ASP A 184 12.94 -6.97 -13.16
CA ASP A 184 13.90 -7.70 -12.32
C ASP A 184 13.35 -7.89 -10.91
N ALA A 185 12.71 -6.86 -10.38
CA ALA A 185 12.01 -6.87 -9.10
C ALA A 185 10.61 -7.51 -9.17
N LYS A 186 10.04 -7.69 -10.38
CA LYS A 186 8.63 -8.04 -10.61
C LYS A 186 7.67 -7.08 -9.91
N LEU A 187 7.98 -5.81 -9.97
CA LEU A 187 7.26 -4.74 -9.33
C LEU A 187 6.54 -3.89 -10.37
N VAL A 188 5.27 -3.58 -10.10
CA VAL A 188 4.48 -2.60 -10.84
C VAL A 188 4.12 -1.47 -9.89
N THR A 189 4.31 -0.23 -10.32
CA THR A 189 3.86 0.93 -9.57
C THR A 189 3.13 1.90 -10.50
N THR A 190 2.14 2.61 -9.95
CA THR A 190 1.36 3.62 -10.67
C THR A 190 1.13 4.82 -9.77
N PRO A 191 0.99 6.03 -10.34
CA PRO A 191 0.61 7.22 -9.58
C PRO A 191 -0.71 7.11 -8.88
#